data_0a6d181c1c9c87624351f436a6dbfde9
#
_entry.id   0a6d181c1c9c87624351f436a6dbfde9
#
_cell.length_a   1.000
_cell.length_b   1.000
_cell.length_c   1.000
_cell.angle_alpha   90.00
_cell.angle_beta   90.00
_cell.angle_gamma   90.00
#
_symmetry.space_group_name_H-M   'P 1'
#
loop_
_entity.id
_entity.type
_entity.pdbx_description
1 polymer ?
#
loop_
_entity_poly.entity_id
_entity_poly.type
_entity_poly.pdbx_seq_one_letter_code
_entity_poly.pdbx_strand_id
1 'polypeptide(L)'
;MTAPATPPTATAAPRPPVTVRVFTQRFSSTPRGARLARHLALHQLHSWGVPHGTEVSETAAVLVAELAANAVTHGRVPGRDFELRLALAPGTLTVDVSDTRGERRPPGPGAIGFTAGDAEGGRGLVLVAALADRWSVLDRVPIGKTVRAELDLPC
;
A
#
# COMPACT_ATOMS: atom_id res chain seq x y z
N MET A 1 17.34 0.20 -60.79
CA MET A 1 16.50 -0.23 -59.64
C MET A 1 16.94 0.53 -58.42
N THR A 2 16.12 1.43 -57.94
CA THR A 2 16.35 2.17 -56.73
C THR A 2 15.79 1.35 -55.56
N ALA A 3 16.65 0.98 -54.61
CA ALA A 3 16.19 0.30 -53.37
C ALA A 3 15.31 1.27 -52.57
N PRO A 4 14.20 0.82 -52.02
CA PRO A 4 13.41 1.68 -51.14
C PRO A 4 14.23 2.07 -49.91
N ALA A 5 14.30 3.38 -49.67
CA ALA A 5 14.94 3.87 -48.49
C ALA A 5 14.17 3.38 -47.25
N THR A 6 14.85 2.65 -46.37
CA THR A 6 14.29 2.26 -45.08
C THR A 6 14.01 3.54 -44.29
N PRO A 7 12.80 3.77 -43.82
CA PRO A 7 12.54 4.95 -43.01
C PRO A 7 13.37 4.88 -41.74
N PRO A 8 13.89 6.02 -41.27
CA PRO A 8 14.67 6.04 -40.04
C PRO A 8 13.82 5.50 -38.90
N THR A 9 14.35 4.52 -38.18
CA THR A 9 13.70 4.03 -36.96
C THR A 9 13.55 5.20 -35.99
N ALA A 10 12.32 5.58 -35.72
CA ALA A 10 12.07 6.63 -34.74
C ALA A 10 12.61 6.15 -33.39
N THR A 11 13.73 6.74 -32.94
CA THR A 11 14.23 6.53 -31.59
C THR A 11 13.22 7.14 -30.66
N ALA A 12 12.57 6.31 -29.82
CA ALA A 12 11.67 6.82 -28.81
C ALA A 12 12.41 7.84 -27.94
N ALA A 13 11.84 9.03 -27.77
CA ALA A 13 12.40 10.03 -26.88
C ALA A 13 12.56 9.43 -25.49
N PRO A 14 13.71 9.62 -24.80
CA PRO A 14 13.86 9.14 -23.45
C PRO A 14 12.75 9.71 -22.56
N ARG A 15 12.09 8.83 -21.81
CA ARG A 15 11.07 9.26 -20.86
C ARG A 15 11.73 10.15 -19.81
N PRO A 16 11.11 11.28 -19.43
CA PRO A 16 11.65 12.10 -18.34
C PRO A 16 11.76 11.24 -17.07
N PRO A 17 12.76 11.49 -16.21
CA PRO A 17 12.91 10.75 -14.97
C PRO A 17 11.65 10.94 -14.09
N VAL A 18 11.13 9.83 -13.58
CA VAL A 18 9.99 9.82 -12.68
C VAL A 18 10.50 9.90 -11.25
N THR A 19 10.07 10.92 -10.51
CA THR A 19 10.41 11.03 -9.10
C THR A 19 9.39 10.25 -8.29
N VAL A 20 9.88 9.28 -7.53
CA VAL A 20 9.08 8.54 -6.55
C VAL A 20 9.58 8.93 -5.16
N ARG A 21 8.66 9.38 -4.31
CA ARG A 21 8.97 9.68 -2.91
C ARG A 21 8.60 8.48 -2.07
N VAL A 22 9.51 8.02 -1.23
CA VAL A 22 9.33 6.82 -0.43
C VAL A 22 9.57 7.13 1.04
N PHE A 23 8.69 6.64 1.88
CA PHE A 23 8.83 6.64 3.33
C PHE A 23 8.69 5.21 3.82
N THR A 24 9.62 4.76 4.65
CA THR A 24 9.59 3.42 5.25
C THR A 24 9.92 3.52 6.72
N GLN A 25 9.09 2.92 7.56
CA GLN A 25 9.35 2.87 9.00
C GLN A 25 8.73 1.63 9.63
N ARG A 26 9.41 1.09 10.64
CA ARG A 26 8.93 -0.02 11.45
C ARG A 26 8.24 0.51 12.70
N PHE A 27 7.20 -0.21 13.11
CA PHE A 27 6.40 0.10 14.29
C PHE A 27 6.18 -1.18 15.09
N SER A 28 6.03 -1.03 16.40
CA SER A 28 5.67 -2.15 17.26
C SER A 28 4.32 -2.74 16.83
N SER A 29 4.22 -4.08 16.84
CA SER A 29 2.96 -4.80 16.54
C SER A 29 1.98 -4.70 17.71
N THR A 30 1.55 -3.50 18.01
CA THR A 30 0.63 -3.15 19.08
C THR A 30 -0.41 -2.14 18.56
N PRO A 31 -1.57 -2.00 19.23
CA PRO A 31 -2.53 -0.96 18.87
C PRO A 31 -1.92 0.45 18.88
N ARG A 32 -1.00 0.71 19.81
CA ARG A 32 -0.26 1.99 19.86
C ARG A 32 0.63 2.19 18.65
N GLY A 33 1.34 1.13 18.22
CA GLY A 33 2.17 1.16 17.01
C GLY A 33 1.33 1.42 15.76
N ALA A 34 0.16 0.80 15.67
CA ALA A 34 -0.76 1.03 14.56
C ALA A 34 -1.27 2.48 14.52
N ARG A 35 -1.61 3.05 15.67
CA ARG A 35 -2.03 4.47 15.74
C ARG A 35 -0.89 5.41 15.35
N LEU A 36 0.32 5.13 15.79
CA LEU A 36 1.49 5.93 15.43
C LEU A 36 1.77 5.87 13.93
N ALA A 37 1.64 4.70 13.32
CA ALA A 37 1.80 4.53 11.87
C ALA A 37 0.83 5.42 11.10
N ARG A 38 -0.44 5.47 11.51
CA ARG A 38 -1.44 6.34 10.90
C ARG A 38 -1.06 7.82 11.02
N HIS A 39 -0.65 8.27 12.20
CA HIS A 39 -0.26 9.67 12.41
C HIS A 39 0.97 10.05 11.59
N LEU A 40 1.99 9.21 11.54
CA LEU A 40 3.19 9.49 10.75
C LEU A 40 2.90 9.46 9.26
N ALA A 41 1.99 8.59 8.80
CA ALA A 41 1.56 8.59 7.40
C ALA A 41 0.91 9.92 7.01
N LEU A 42 -0.02 10.42 7.82
CA LEU A 42 -0.66 11.73 7.58
C LEU A 42 0.36 12.86 7.53
N HIS A 43 1.29 12.87 8.47
CA HIS A 43 2.35 13.86 8.52
C HIS A 43 3.25 13.80 7.28
N GLN A 44 3.64 12.61 6.88
CA GLN A 44 4.49 12.42 5.71
C GLN A 44 3.80 12.85 4.43
N LEU A 45 2.52 12.49 4.26
CA LEU A 45 1.73 12.91 3.10
C LEU A 45 1.59 14.43 3.04
N HIS A 46 1.36 15.07 4.18
CA HIS A 46 1.30 16.52 4.26
C HIS A 46 2.60 17.17 3.79
N SER A 47 3.73 16.64 4.23
CA SER A 47 5.05 17.13 3.82
C SER A 47 5.34 16.90 2.33
N TRP A 48 4.70 15.92 1.72
CA TRP A 48 4.82 15.63 0.28
C TRP A 48 3.82 16.41 -0.60
N GLY A 49 3.05 17.30 -0.02
CA GLY A 49 2.09 18.10 -0.76
C GLY A 49 0.70 17.47 -0.88
N VAL A 50 0.38 16.48 -0.04
CA VAL A 50 -0.96 15.92 0.13
C VAL A 50 -1.50 16.42 1.48
N PRO A 51 -2.19 17.59 1.50
CA PRO A 51 -2.55 18.25 2.75
C PRO A 51 -3.53 17.46 3.60
N HIS A 52 -3.46 17.67 4.91
CA HIS A 52 -4.48 17.19 5.84
C HIS A 52 -5.88 17.64 5.39
N GLY A 53 -6.87 16.78 5.57
CA GLY A 53 -8.26 17.08 5.24
C GLY A 53 -8.63 16.87 3.78
N THR A 54 -7.68 16.57 2.91
CA THR A 54 -7.99 16.19 1.52
C THR A 54 -8.54 14.77 1.47
N GLU A 55 -9.33 14.46 0.44
CA GLU A 55 -9.88 13.12 0.25
C GLU A 55 -8.79 12.05 0.18
N VAL A 56 -7.71 12.31 -0.54
CA VAL A 56 -6.58 11.37 -0.66
C VAL A 56 -5.92 11.14 0.69
N SER A 57 -5.66 12.19 1.45
CA SER A 57 -5.04 12.07 2.78
C SER A 57 -5.92 11.27 3.74
N GLU A 58 -7.21 11.55 3.78
CA GLU A 58 -8.14 10.84 4.65
C GLU A 58 -8.32 9.38 4.26
N THR A 59 -8.45 9.09 2.97
CA THR A 59 -8.54 7.73 2.46
C THR A 59 -7.25 6.95 2.78
N ALA A 60 -6.10 7.55 2.54
CA ALA A 60 -4.81 6.93 2.87
C ALA A 60 -4.70 6.63 4.38
N ALA A 61 -5.15 7.54 5.23
CA ALA A 61 -5.15 7.33 6.68
C ALA A 61 -6.00 6.13 7.10
N VAL A 62 -7.16 5.95 6.49
CA VAL A 62 -8.02 4.79 6.73
C VAL A 62 -7.32 3.51 6.25
N LEU A 63 -6.73 3.52 5.07
CA LEU A 63 -5.99 2.36 4.55
C LEU A 63 -4.84 1.96 5.47
N VAL A 64 -4.04 2.93 5.93
CA VAL A 64 -2.95 2.67 6.88
C VAL A 64 -3.49 2.09 8.17
N ALA A 65 -4.54 2.67 8.72
CA ALA A 65 -5.14 2.21 9.97
C ALA A 65 -5.64 0.77 9.87
N GLU A 66 -6.34 0.42 8.80
CA GLU A 66 -6.88 -0.91 8.60
C GLU A 66 -5.80 -1.95 8.32
N LEU A 67 -4.82 -1.63 7.49
CA LEU A 67 -3.71 -2.54 7.19
C LEU A 67 -2.81 -2.73 8.40
N ALA A 68 -2.55 -1.68 9.18
CA ALA A 68 -1.76 -1.77 10.41
C ALA A 68 -2.51 -2.58 11.49
N ALA A 69 -3.81 -2.35 11.66
CA ALA A 69 -4.63 -3.14 12.57
C ALA A 69 -4.64 -4.63 12.19
N ASN A 70 -4.72 -4.93 10.90
CA ASN A 70 -4.64 -6.28 10.38
C ASN A 70 -3.27 -6.93 10.69
N ALA A 71 -2.18 -6.21 10.52
CA ALA A 71 -0.84 -6.68 10.85
C ALA A 71 -0.69 -6.99 12.35
N VAL A 72 -1.23 -6.11 13.21
CA VAL A 72 -1.20 -6.28 14.66
C VAL A 72 -2.05 -7.45 15.11
N THR A 73 -3.22 -7.66 14.51
CA THR A 73 -4.17 -8.70 14.91
C THR A 73 -3.78 -10.07 14.34
N HIS A 74 -3.45 -10.13 13.06
CA HIS A 74 -3.26 -11.40 12.33
C HIS A 74 -1.82 -11.70 11.96
N GLY A 75 -0.98 -10.66 11.83
CA GLY A 75 0.41 -10.80 11.43
C GLY A 75 1.41 -10.72 12.58
N ARG A 76 0.92 -10.60 13.81
CA ARG A 76 1.79 -10.40 14.97
C ARG A 76 2.65 -11.62 15.27
N VAL A 77 3.95 -11.40 15.31
CA VAL A 77 4.93 -12.32 15.87
C VAL A 77 5.54 -11.60 17.08
N PRO A 78 5.47 -12.19 18.30
CA PRO A 78 6.02 -11.54 19.48
C PRO A 78 7.47 -11.08 19.30
N GLY A 79 7.77 -9.84 19.66
CA GLY A 79 9.11 -9.27 19.53
C GLY A 79 9.47 -8.80 18.11
N ARG A 80 8.55 -8.87 17.16
CA ARG A 80 8.76 -8.37 15.80
C ARG A 80 7.82 -7.24 15.48
N ASP A 81 8.34 -6.29 14.69
CA ASP A 81 7.60 -5.12 14.24
C ASP A 81 6.86 -5.41 12.93
N PHE A 82 5.88 -4.58 12.61
CA PHE A 82 5.39 -4.46 11.24
C PHE A 82 6.08 -3.25 10.57
N GLU A 83 6.03 -3.21 9.25
CA GLU A 83 6.65 -2.14 8.47
C GLU A 83 5.60 -1.44 7.61
N LEU A 84 5.59 -0.13 7.67
CA LEU A 84 4.81 0.73 6.78
C LEU A 84 5.73 1.31 5.72
N ARG A 85 5.34 1.19 4.46
CA ARG A 85 5.99 1.86 3.35
C ARG A 85 4.95 2.65 2.56
N LEU A 86 5.22 3.93 2.37
CA LEU A 86 4.45 4.80 1.49
C LEU A 86 5.30 5.11 0.27
N ALA A 87 4.71 5.07 -0.90
CA ALA A 87 5.38 5.47 -2.14
C ALA A 87 4.44 6.39 -2.93
N LEU A 88 4.89 7.61 -3.15
CA LEU A 88 4.15 8.60 -3.93
C LEU A 88 4.84 8.78 -5.27
N ALA A 89 4.19 8.28 -6.32
CA ALA A 89 4.59 8.46 -7.70
C ALA A 89 3.61 9.41 -8.40
N PRO A 90 3.96 9.93 -9.59
CA PRO A 90 2.97 10.65 -10.39
C PRO A 90 1.75 9.75 -10.66
N GLY A 91 0.58 10.18 -10.23
CA GLY A 91 -0.66 9.49 -10.47
C GLY A 91 -1.01 8.33 -9.53
N THR A 92 -0.12 7.93 -8.61
CA THR A 92 -0.41 6.79 -7.72
C THR A 92 0.25 6.93 -6.36
N LEU A 93 -0.53 6.68 -5.31
CA LEU A 93 -0.03 6.48 -3.96
C LEU A 93 -0.13 4.99 -3.61
N THR A 94 0.98 4.40 -3.19
CA THR A 94 1.04 3.02 -2.73
C THR A 94 1.23 2.97 -1.23
N VAL A 95 0.43 2.18 -0.55
CA VAL A 95 0.51 1.90 0.88
C VAL A 95 0.81 0.43 1.07
N ASP A 96 1.98 0.11 1.60
CA ASP A 96 2.39 -1.26 1.90
C ASP A 96 2.53 -1.43 3.41
N VAL A 97 1.88 -2.45 3.95
CA VAL A 97 2.11 -2.88 5.33
C VAL A 97 2.58 -4.32 5.32
N SER A 98 3.75 -4.54 5.91
CA SER A 98 4.43 -5.84 5.90
C SER A 98 4.58 -6.37 7.32
N ASP A 99 4.38 -7.68 7.46
CA ASP A 99 4.68 -8.41 8.69
C ASP A 99 5.57 -9.62 8.37
N THR A 100 6.02 -10.33 9.40
CA THR A 100 6.91 -11.49 9.25
C THR A 100 6.18 -12.82 9.36
N ARG A 101 4.85 -12.81 9.45
CA ARG A 101 4.04 -14.02 9.59
C ARG A 101 3.45 -14.46 8.26
N GLY A 102 4.16 -15.35 7.56
CA GLY A 102 3.76 -15.83 6.25
C GLY A 102 2.68 -16.90 6.24
N GLU A 103 2.52 -17.67 7.34
CA GLU A 103 1.60 -18.80 7.42
C GLU A 103 0.12 -18.42 7.53
N ARG A 104 -0.18 -17.18 7.91
CA ARG A 104 -1.56 -16.66 7.96
C ARG A 104 -1.73 -15.53 6.95
N ARG A 105 -2.19 -15.88 5.78
CA ARG A 105 -2.49 -14.90 4.75
C ARG A 105 -3.93 -14.39 4.91
N PRO A 106 -4.15 -13.07 4.79
CA PRO A 106 -5.51 -12.58 4.63
C PRO A 106 -6.08 -13.09 3.31
N PRO A 107 -7.42 -13.21 3.17
CA PRO A 107 -8.01 -13.55 1.90
C PRO A 107 -7.62 -12.52 0.83
N GLY A 108 -7.26 -13.00 -0.36
CA GLY A 108 -6.96 -12.14 -1.50
C GLY A 108 -8.20 -11.39 -2.02
N PRO A 109 -8.03 -10.47 -2.97
CA PRO A 109 -9.13 -9.64 -3.46
C PRO A 109 -10.37 -10.39 -3.95
N GLY A 110 -10.18 -11.54 -4.59
CA GLY A 110 -11.29 -12.35 -5.09
C GLY A 110 -11.98 -13.23 -4.05
N ALA A 111 -11.41 -13.34 -2.85
CA ALA A 111 -11.90 -14.25 -1.81
C ALA A 111 -12.66 -13.52 -0.69
N ILE A 112 -12.81 -12.21 -0.79
CA ILE A 112 -13.57 -11.43 0.20
C ILE A 112 -15.05 -11.64 -0.05
N GLY A 113 -15.64 -12.52 0.75
CA GLY A 113 -17.08 -12.71 0.82
C GLY A 113 -17.61 -12.29 2.19
N PHE A 114 -18.88 -11.92 2.22
CA PHE A 114 -19.58 -11.69 3.48
C PHE A 114 -19.85 -13.04 4.16
N THR A 115 -18.82 -13.63 4.76
CA THR A 115 -19.05 -14.76 5.64
C THR A 115 -19.33 -14.23 7.06
N ALA A 116 -20.49 -14.56 7.57
CA ALA A 116 -21.00 -14.12 8.85
C ALA A 116 -20.23 -14.66 10.08
N GLY A 117 -19.04 -15.19 9.91
CA GLY A 117 -18.28 -15.80 11.00
C GLY A 117 -17.00 -15.09 11.42
N ASP A 118 -16.45 -14.24 10.57
CA ASP A 118 -15.17 -13.57 10.83
C ASP A 118 -15.37 -12.06 11.00
N ALA A 119 -16.05 -11.71 12.08
CA ALA A 119 -16.49 -10.35 12.30
C ALA A 119 -15.35 -9.33 12.46
N GLU A 120 -14.14 -9.74 12.86
CA GLU A 120 -13.04 -8.80 13.11
C GLU A 120 -11.97 -8.80 12.01
N GLY A 121 -11.65 -9.95 11.40
CA GLY A 121 -10.62 -10.05 10.37
C GLY A 121 -11.07 -9.64 8.98
N GLY A 122 -12.37 -9.76 8.65
CA GLY A 122 -12.91 -9.48 7.34
C GLY A 122 -13.31 -8.03 7.10
N ARG A 123 -13.64 -7.27 8.14
CA ARG A 123 -14.14 -5.90 8.02
C ARG A 123 -13.09 -4.92 7.54
N GLY A 124 -11.87 -5.00 8.05
CA GLY A 124 -10.77 -4.13 7.65
C GLY A 124 -10.44 -4.28 6.18
N LEU A 125 -10.37 -5.51 5.67
CA LEU A 125 -10.08 -5.78 4.27
C LEU A 125 -11.25 -5.43 3.35
N VAL A 126 -12.49 -5.56 3.81
CA VAL A 126 -13.66 -5.08 3.07
C VAL A 126 -13.57 -3.58 2.87
N LEU A 127 -13.18 -2.84 3.91
CA LEU A 127 -13.00 -1.40 3.82
C LEU A 127 -11.84 -1.03 2.89
N VAL A 128 -10.72 -1.75 2.96
CA VAL A 128 -9.59 -1.58 2.02
C VAL A 128 -10.05 -1.83 0.59
N ALA A 129 -10.79 -2.90 0.33
CA ALA A 129 -11.32 -3.21 -0.99
C ALA A 129 -12.28 -2.13 -1.52
N ALA A 130 -13.04 -1.51 -0.63
CA ALA A 130 -13.98 -0.45 -1.00
C ALA A 130 -13.29 0.88 -1.31
N LEU A 131 -12.19 1.19 -0.62
CA LEU A 131 -11.52 2.49 -0.70
C LEU A 131 -10.33 2.51 -1.63
N ALA A 132 -9.59 1.41 -1.75
CA ALA A 132 -8.44 1.34 -2.64
C ALA A 132 -8.89 1.11 -4.09
N ASP A 133 -8.17 1.70 -5.02
CA ASP A 133 -8.39 1.43 -6.44
C ASP A 133 -7.90 0.03 -6.80
N ARG A 134 -6.83 -0.42 -6.14
CA ARG A 134 -6.28 -1.77 -6.27
C ARG A 134 -5.69 -2.19 -4.93
N TRP A 135 -5.75 -3.49 -4.64
CA TRP A 135 -5.03 -4.05 -3.49
C TRP A 135 -4.64 -5.50 -3.76
N SER A 136 -3.58 -5.95 -3.11
CA SER A 136 -3.02 -7.29 -3.29
C SER A 136 -2.25 -7.74 -2.06
N VAL A 137 -2.04 -9.05 -1.97
CA VAL A 137 -1.19 -9.66 -0.93
C VAL A 137 0.04 -10.24 -1.62
N LEU A 138 1.21 -9.83 -1.17
CA LEU A 138 2.50 -10.22 -1.74
C LEU A 138 3.32 -10.99 -0.72
N ASP A 139 4.07 -11.99 -1.19
CA ASP A 139 5.05 -12.67 -0.34
C ASP A 139 6.24 -11.77 -0.07
N ARG A 140 6.70 -11.77 1.18
CA ARG A 140 7.90 -11.05 1.61
C ARG A 140 9.05 -12.04 1.76
N VAL A 141 10.18 -11.74 1.14
CA VAL A 141 11.39 -12.58 1.24
C VAL A 141 12.27 -12.04 2.38
N PRO A 142 12.80 -12.90 3.26
CA PRO A 142 12.74 -14.37 3.29
C PRO A 142 11.47 -14.93 3.92
N ILE A 143 10.73 -14.16 4.70
CA ILE A 143 9.51 -14.59 5.37
C ILE A 143 8.55 -13.42 5.56
N GLY A 144 7.27 -13.72 5.55
CA GLY A 144 6.21 -12.76 5.83
C GLY A 144 5.38 -12.44 4.61
N LYS A 145 4.57 -11.42 4.76
CA LYS A 145 3.70 -10.93 3.69
C LYS A 145 3.62 -9.40 3.71
N THR A 146 3.27 -8.87 2.56
CA THR A 146 2.93 -7.45 2.39
C THR A 146 1.52 -7.36 1.86
N VAL A 147 0.69 -6.55 2.50
CA VAL A 147 -0.60 -6.15 1.94
C VAL A 147 -0.41 -4.77 1.32
N ARG A 148 -0.66 -4.69 0.04
CA ARG A 148 -0.51 -3.46 -0.75
C ARG A 148 -1.85 -2.89 -1.14
N ALA A 149 -2.06 -1.61 -0.89
CA ALA A 149 -3.19 -0.86 -1.39
C ALA A 149 -2.68 0.30 -2.24
N GLU A 150 -3.35 0.57 -3.35
CA GLU A 150 -3.00 1.65 -4.26
C GLU A 150 -4.18 2.58 -4.48
N LEU A 151 -3.89 3.87 -4.47
CA LEU A 151 -4.84 4.93 -4.79
C LEU A 151 -4.38 5.65 -6.05
N ASP A 152 -5.28 5.81 -7.00
CA ASP A 152 -5.06 6.68 -8.15
C ASP A 152 -5.29 8.12 -7.71
N LEU A 153 -4.36 8.98 -8.07
CA LEU A 153 -4.39 10.39 -7.71
C LEU A 153 -5.03 11.21 -8.82
N PRO A 154 -5.83 12.21 -8.48
CA PRO A 154 -6.34 13.14 -9.49
C PRO A 154 -5.18 13.85 -10.19
N CYS A 155 -5.35 14.11 -11.48
CA CYS A 155 -4.38 14.87 -12.28
C CYS A 155 -4.34 16.35 -11.84
#